data_7f841fe76679899d381001ac9e4eb9b6
#
_entry.id   7f841fe76679899d381001ac9e4eb9b6
#
_cell.length_a   1.000
_cell.length_b   1.000
_cell.length_c   1.000
_cell.angle_alpha   90.00
_cell.angle_beta   90.00
_cell.angle_gamma   90.00
#
_symmetry.space_group_name_H-M   'P 1'
#
loop_
_entity.id
_entity.type
_entity.pdbx_description
1 polymer ?
#
loop_
_entity_poly.entity_id
_entity_poly.type
_entity_poly.pdbx_seq_one_letter_code
_entity_poly.pdbx_strand_id
1 'polypeptide(L)'
;TAGKQSTDRGLNILKNANLNVRVLQLPNAYDAEGKPVKQDPDDFVKKFGPAAFEKCLNGSAGQNDYRLETLQQKHSLADEEGRMAFLREAVETVAALQSPIEREIYGNKAAAAAGISAGAFAQEVERFRKNRAWQARKKQARRELTPAAQLQPRERELRYENLRSARA
;
A
#
# COMPACT_ATOMS: atom_id res chain seq x y z
N THR A 1 -2.35 10.73 -11.14
CA THR A 1 -1.88 10.56 -12.53
C THR A 1 -1.66 9.08 -12.84
N ALA A 2 -1.86 8.64 -14.11
CA ALA A 2 -1.74 7.24 -14.54
C ALA A 2 -0.38 6.61 -14.16
N GLY A 3 0.72 7.36 -14.21
CA GLY A 3 2.04 6.86 -13.83
C GLY A 3 2.18 6.48 -12.35
N LYS A 4 1.59 7.25 -11.43
CA LYS A 4 1.61 6.89 -10.00
C LYS A 4 0.81 5.61 -9.73
N GLN A 5 -0.34 5.42 -10.37
CA GLN A 5 -1.15 4.20 -10.24
C GLN A 5 -0.42 2.95 -10.77
N SER A 6 0.33 3.08 -11.87
CA SER A 6 1.13 1.99 -12.42
C SER A 6 2.28 1.61 -11.49
N THR A 7 2.95 2.60 -10.89
CA THR A 7 4.00 2.38 -9.88
C THR A 7 3.46 1.66 -8.66
N ASP A 8 2.30 2.09 -8.13
CA ASP A 8 1.69 1.46 -6.95
C ASP A 8 1.28 0.00 -7.21
N ARG A 9 0.75 -0.30 -8.39
CA ARG A 9 0.43 -1.68 -8.79
C ARG A 9 1.71 -2.53 -8.89
N GLY A 10 2.75 -2.03 -9.56
CA GLY A 10 4.04 -2.70 -9.65
C GLY A 10 4.67 -2.98 -8.29
N LEU A 11 4.67 -1.99 -7.39
CA LEU A 11 5.17 -2.14 -6.03
C LEU A 11 4.43 -3.23 -5.24
N ASN A 12 3.11 -3.33 -5.39
CA ASN A 12 2.32 -4.36 -4.70
C ASN A 12 2.64 -5.77 -5.22
N ILE A 13 2.84 -5.94 -6.53
CA ILE A 13 3.22 -7.22 -7.12
C ILE A 13 4.62 -7.65 -6.64
N LEU A 14 5.58 -6.75 -6.72
CA LEU A 14 6.98 -7.01 -6.34
C LEU A 14 7.16 -7.26 -4.84
N LYS A 15 6.35 -6.63 -3.99
CA LYS A 15 6.32 -6.90 -2.55
C LYS A 15 5.97 -8.35 -2.24
N ASN A 16 5.02 -8.94 -2.98
CA ASN A 16 4.62 -10.32 -2.80
C ASN A 16 5.71 -11.31 -3.24
N ALA A 17 6.64 -10.87 -4.10
CA ALA A 17 7.81 -11.65 -4.53
C ALA A 17 9.03 -11.54 -3.58
N ASN A 18 8.88 -10.87 -2.44
CA ASN A 18 9.95 -10.68 -1.43
C ASN A 18 11.20 -9.97 -1.97
N LEU A 19 11.03 -9.11 -2.99
CA LEU A 19 12.11 -8.36 -3.61
C LEU A 19 12.32 -7.02 -2.88
N ASN A 20 13.59 -6.61 -2.76
CA ASN A 20 13.92 -5.27 -2.27
C ASN A 20 13.74 -4.27 -3.42
N VAL A 21 12.69 -3.48 -3.35
CA VAL A 21 12.29 -2.54 -4.41
C VAL A 21 12.62 -1.12 -4.01
N ARG A 22 13.27 -0.39 -4.91
CA ARG A 22 13.52 1.06 -4.78
C ARG A 22 12.82 1.79 -5.91
N VAL A 23 12.25 2.95 -5.61
CA VAL A 23 11.58 3.80 -6.59
C VAL A 23 12.52 4.94 -6.95
N LEU A 24 12.85 5.02 -8.23
CA LEU A 24 13.63 6.11 -8.78
C LEU A 24 12.66 7.18 -9.30
N GLN A 25 12.83 8.41 -8.82
CA GLN A 25 12.20 9.60 -9.39
C GLN A 25 13.29 10.40 -10.09
N LEU A 26 13.18 10.53 -11.40
CA LEU A 26 14.05 11.42 -12.15
C LEU A 26 13.61 12.87 -11.93
N PRO A 27 14.55 13.83 -11.91
CA PRO A 27 14.23 15.25 -11.88
C PRO A 27 13.31 15.62 -13.06
N ASN A 28 12.38 16.55 -12.85
CA ASN A 28 11.54 17.03 -13.94
C ASN A 28 12.40 17.73 -15.00
N ALA A 29 12.18 17.38 -16.27
CA ALA A 29 12.62 18.22 -17.37
C ALA A 29 11.55 19.29 -17.62
N TYR A 30 11.96 20.43 -18.16
CA TYR A 30 11.06 21.50 -18.56
C TYR A 30 11.20 21.71 -20.06
N ASP A 31 10.05 21.91 -20.74
CA ASP A 31 10.04 22.30 -22.17
C ASP A 31 10.42 23.77 -22.34
N ALA A 32 10.42 24.23 -23.59
CA ALA A 32 10.75 25.62 -23.96
C ALA A 32 9.75 26.62 -23.33
N GLU A 33 8.54 26.18 -23.01
CA GLU A 33 7.47 26.96 -22.37
C GLU A 33 7.51 26.87 -20.84
N GLY A 34 8.51 26.19 -20.26
CA GLY A 34 8.65 26.04 -18.78
C GLY A 34 7.68 25.05 -18.16
N LYS A 35 7.02 24.18 -18.90
CA LYS A 35 6.13 23.15 -18.40
C LYS A 35 6.93 21.89 -18.03
N PRO A 36 6.59 21.23 -16.91
CA PRO A 36 7.27 20.00 -16.52
C PRO A 36 6.94 18.86 -17.49
N VAL A 37 7.97 18.31 -18.11
CA VAL A 37 7.88 17.15 -19.00
C VAL A 37 8.43 15.93 -18.30
N LYS A 38 7.74 14.80 -18.45
CA LYS A 38 8.26 13.51 -17.96
C LYS A 38 9.52 13.15 -18.74
N GLN A 39 10.57 12.84 -18.01
CA GLN A 39 11.83 12.42 -18.58
C GLN A 39 11.92 10.89 -18.57
N ASP A 40 12.23 10.33 -19.75
CA ASP A 40 12.54 8.90 -19.86
C ASP A 40 13.95 8.64 -19.29
N PRO A 41 14.19 7.52 -18.60
CA PRO A 41 15.52 7.19 -18.09
C PRO A 41 16.61 7.14 -19.17
N ASP A 42 16.30 6.66 -20.37
CA ASP A 42 17.23 6.63 -21.50
C ASP A 42 17.62 8.04 -21.96
N ASP A 43 16.64 8.93 -22.11
CA ASP A 43 16.87 10.33 -22.45
C ASP A 43 17.66 11.06 -21.35
N PHE A 44 17.41 10.74 -20.08
CA PHE A 44 18.15 11.30 -18.96
C PHE A 44 19.63 10.90 -19.05
N VAL A 45 19.92 9.60 -19.25
CA VAL A 45 21.31 9.11 -19.37
C VAL A 45 22.02 9.69 -20.58
N LYS A 46 21.35 9.82 -21.74
CA LYS A 46 21.92 10.44 -22.94
C LYS A 46 22.25 11.91 -22.72
N LYS A 47 21.40 12.65 -21.98
CA LYS A 47 21.54 14.08 -21.77
C LYS A 47 22.53 14.46 -20.67
N PHE A 48 22.50 13.72 -19.54
CA PHE A 48 23.25 14.06 -18.32
C PHE A 48 24.37 13.07 -17.98
N GLY A 49 24.45 11.97 -18.71
CA GLY A 49 25.47 10.95 -18.55
C GLY A 49 25.17 9.92 -17.45
N PRO A 50 25.89 8.78 -17.46
CA PRO A 50 25.67 7.68 -16.53
C PRO A 50 25.96 8.07 -15.06
N ALA A 51 26.95 8.93 -14.81
CA ALA A 51 27.29 9.37 -13.46
C ALA A 51 26.17 10.16 -12.78
N ALA A 52 25.41 10.97 -13.54
CA ALA A 52 24.24 11.67 -13.02
C ALA A 52 23.09 10.70 -12.69
N PHE A 53 22.89 9.68 -13.52
CA PHE A 53 21.90 8.65 -13.28
C PHE A 53 22.24 7.79 -12.05
N GLU A 54 23.51 7.44 -11.86
CA GLU A 54 23.99 6.72 -10.69
C GLU A 54 23.76 7.50 -9.40
N LYS A 55 23.93 8.82 -9.39
CA LYS A 55 23.56 9.68 -8.25
C LYS A 55 22.07 9.61 -7.95
N CYS A 56 21.22 9.60 -8.97
CA CYS A 56 19.78 9.43 -8.80
C CYS A 56 19.43 8.05 -8.24
N LEU A 57 20.11 6.98 -8.70
CA LEU A 57 19.92 5.62 -8.16
C LEU A 57 20.30 5.54 -6.67
N ASN A 58 21.43 6.13 -6.29
CA ASN A 58 21.89 6.15 -4.91
C ASN A 58 20.98 6.97 -3.98
N GLY A 59 20.29 7.98 -4.50
CA GLY A 59 19.28 8.78 -3.81
C GLY A 59 17.87 8.20 -3.89
N SER A 60 17.67 7.05 -4.56
CA SER A 60 16.34 6.48 -4.73
C SER A 60 15.72 6.06 -3.40
N ALA A 61 14.47 6.46 -3.18
CA ALA A 61 13.75 6.13 -1.96
C ALA A 61 13.37 4.64 -1.90
N GLY A 62 13.41 4.06 -0.71
CA GLY A 62 12.79 2.76 -0.45
C GLY A 62 11.28 2.83 -0.70
N GLN A 63 10.66 1.69 -0.96
CA GLN A 63 9.22 1.62 -1.26
C GLN A 63 8.35 2.33 -0.21
N ASN A 64 8.69 2.18 1.07
CA ASN A 64 7.92 2.76 2.16
C ASN A 64 8.17 4.27 2.30
N ASP A 65 9.40 4.75 2.06
CA ASP A 65 9.72 6.18 1.99
C ASP A 65 8.94 6.85 0.85
N TYR A 66 8.97 6.27 -0.35
CA TYR A 66 8.20 6.76 -1.50
C TYR A 66 6.70 6.88 -1.19
N ARG A 67 6.12 5.89 -0.50
CA ARG A 67 4.71 5.94 -0.10
C ARG A 67 4.42 7.09 0.85
N LEU A 68 5.23 7.29 1.88
CA LEU A 68 5.06 8.38 2.83
C LEU A 68 5.24 9.75 2.16
N GLU A 69 6.24 9.91 1.30
CA GLU A 69 6.44 11.14 0.51
C GLU A 69 5.25 11.44 -0.40
N THR A 70 4.70 10.40 -1.04
CA THR A 70 3.50 10.53 -1.88
C THR A 70 2.29 11.00 -1.07
N LEU A 71 2.13 10.50 0.17
CA LEU A 71 1.07 10.94 1.07
C LEU A 71 1.28 12.39 1.51
N GLN A 72 2.50 12.80 1.82
CA GLN A 72 2.82 14.19 2.16
C GLN A 72 2.53 15.15 1.01
N GLN A 73 2.82 14.74 -0.24
CA GLN A 73 2.49 15.55 -1.42
C GLN A 73 0.99 15.61 -1.73
N LYS A 74 0.24 14.56 -1.34
CA LYS A 74 -1.20 14.46 -1.57
C LYS A 74 -2.00 15.35 -0.64
N HIS A 75 -1.55 15.50 0.60
CA HIS A 75 -2.25 16.23 1.65
C HIS A 75 -1.49 17.50 2.06
N SER A 76 -2.22 18.60 2.27
CA SER A 76 -1.63 19.81 2.83
C SER A 76 -1.30 19.57 4.31
N LEU A 77 -0.01 19.67 4.68
CA LEU A 77 0.39 19.57 6.09
C LEU A 77 0.33 20.91 6.82
N ALA A 78 0.01 21.99 6.11
CA ALA A 78 -0.10 23.33 6.69
C ALA A 78 -1.39 23.53 7.48
N ASP A 79 -2.48 22.91 7.04
CA ASP A 79 -3.80 22.96 7.67
C ASP A 79 -4.09 21.71 8.51
N GLU A 80 -4.98 21.85 9.48
CA GLU A 80 -5.32 20.77 10.42
C GLU A 80 -6.04 19.61 9.70
N GLU A 81 -6.95 19.93 8.78
CA GLU A 81 -7.70 18.90 8.02
C GLU A 81 -6.78 18.04 7.17
N GLY A 82 -5.85 18.65 6.42
CA GLY A 82 -4.86 17.96 5.61
C GLY A 82 -3.91 17.11 6.46
N ARG A 83 -3.47 17.62 7.61
CA ARG A 83 -2.68 16.82 8.56
C ARG A 83 -3.43 15.62 9.08
N MET A 84 -4.71 15.75 9.42
CA MET A 84 -5.53 14.64 9.87
C MET A 84 -5.79 13.62 8.76
N ALA A 85 -6.00 14.07 7.52
CA ALA A 85 -6.14 13.19 6.35
C ALA A 85 -4.83 12.42 6.08
N PHE A 86 -3.69 13.10 6.12
CA PHE A 86 -2.38 12.48 6.02
C PHE A 86 -2.17 11.41 7.10
N LEU A 87 -2.44 11.74 8.36
CA LEU A 87 -2.24 10.82 9.49
C LEU A 87 -3.08 9.55 9.35
N ARG A 88 -4.34 9.65 8.90
CA ARG A 88 -5.19 8.48 8.67
C ARG A 88 -4.58 7.53 7.63
N GLU A 89 -4.17 8.05 6.47
CA GLU A 89 -3.57 7.24 5.41
C GLU A 89 -2.18 6.71 5.80
N ALA A 90 -1.39 7.49 6.54
CA ALA A 90 -0.09 7.07 7.07
C ALA A 90 -0.22 5.93 8.09
N VAL A 91 -1.20 6.00 9.00
CA VAL A 91 -1.52 4.90 9.95
C VAL A 91 -1.84 3.61 9.20
N GLU A 92 -2.68 3.66 8.17
CA GLU A 92 -3.01 2.49 7.36
C GLU A 92 -1.76 1.90 6.67
N THR A 93 -0.93 2.77 6.10
CA THR A 93 0.30 2.39 5.40
C THR A 93 1.29 1.71 6.34
N VAL A 94 1.55 2.31 7.51
CA VAL A 94 2.48 1.78 8.52
C VAL A 94 1.92 0.51 9.17
N ALA A 95 0.62 0.45 9.45
CA ALA A 95 -0.04 -0.73 10.02
C ALA A 95 0.04 -1.97 9.10
N ALA A 96 0.17 -1.79 7.79
CA ALA A 96 0.34 -2.86 6.82
C ALA A 96 1.74 -3.49 6.81
N LEU A 97 2.74 -2.85 7.44
CA LEU A 97 4.09 -3.37 7.54
C LEU A 97 4.15 -4.57 8.50
N GLN A 98 4.82 -5.64 8.08
CA GLN A 98 4.93 -6.85 8.87
C GLN A 98 5.94 -6.70 10.01
N SER A 99 7.10 -6.08 9.73
CA SER A 99 8.17 -5.88 10.68
C SER A 99 7.81 -4.83 11.75
N PRO A 100 7.93 -5.13 13.05
CA PRO A 100 7.78 -4.14 14.12
C PRO A 100 8.79 -2.98 14.00
N ILE A 101 10.03 -3.30 13.61
CA ILE A 101 11.11 -2.31 13.43
C ILE A 101 10.77 -1.34 12.30
N GLU A 102 10.28 -1.85 11.16
CA GLU A 102 9.84 -0.99 10.07
C GLU A 102 8.68 -0.08 10.50
N ARG A 103 7.72 -0.62 11.26
CA ARG A 103 6.61 0.19 11.79
C ARG A 103 7.11 1.33 12.67
N GLU A 104 8.11 1.08 13.50
CA GLU A 104 8.71 2.11 14.35
C GLU A 104 9.43 3.18 13.51
N ILE A 105 10.30 2.77 12.59
CA ILE A 105 11.06 3.69 11.73
C ILE A 105 10.11 4.58 10.91
N TYR A 106 9.17 3.98 10.20
CA TYR A 106 8.25 4.71 9.33
C TYR A 106 7.16 5.45 10.11
N GLY A 107 6.78 4.92 11.28
CA GLY A 107 5.89 5.62 12.21
C GLY A 107 6.51 6.90 12.75
N ASN A 108 7.79 6.86 13.12
CA ASN A 108 8.53 8.05 13.59
C ASN A 108 8.63 9.10 12.47
N LYS A 109 8.91 8.68 11.23
CA LYS A 109 8.94 9.58 10.06
C LYS A 109 7.58 10.24 9.81
N ALA A 110 6.50 9.47 9.86
CA ALA A 110 5.14 9.99 9.65
C ALA A 110 4.72 10.95 10.78
N ALA A 111 5.01 10.61 12.04
CA ALA A 111 4.73 11.44 13.19
C ALA A 111 5.47 12.78 13.11
N ALA A 112 6.77 12.75 12.78
CA ALA A 112 7.59 13.96 12.61
C ALA A 112 7.05 14.86 11.51
N ALA A 113 6.64 14.29 10.35
CA ALA A 113 6.07 15.06 9.25
C ALA A 113 4.78 15.78 9.62
N ALA A 114 3.95 15.18 10.47
CA ALA A 114 2.68 15.77 10.93
C ALA A 114 2.81 16.61 12.21
N GLY A 115 4.00 16.67 12.83
CA GLY A 115 4.24 17.43 14.05
C GLY A 115 3.57 16.84 15.29
N ILE A 116 3.42 15.52 15.37
CA ILE A 116 2.87 14.80 16.52
C ILE A 116 3.92 13.93 17.20
N SER A 117 3.64 13.46 18.43
CA SER A 117 4.55 12.56 19.13
C SER A 117 4.54 11.16 18.50
N ALA A 118 5.71 10.53 18.39
CA ALA A 118 5.86 9.15 17.89
C ALA A 118 5.03 8.16 18.71
N GLY A 119 4.92 8.35 20.01
CA GLY A 119 4.11 7.50 20.90
C GLY A 119 2.62 7.56 20.58
N ALA A 120 2.07 8.74 20.33
CA ALA A 120 0.66 8.89 19.93
C ALA A 120 0.39 8.21 18.58
N PHE A 121 1.28 8.37 17.61
CA PHE A 121 1.17 7.70 16.31
C PHE A 121 1.25 6.17 16.45
N ALA A 122 2.19 5.65 17.22
CA ALA A 122 2.35 4.21 17.45
C ALA A 122 1.11 3.58 18.11
N GLN A 123 0.50 4.27 19.08
CA GLN A 123 -0.74 3.83 19.71
C GLN A 123 -1.89 3.73 18.69
N GLU A 124 -2.01 4.71 17.79
CA GLU A 124 -3.05 4.68 16.77
C GLU A 124 -2.82 3.58 15.73
N VAL A 125 -1.57 3.32 15.34
CA VAL A 125 -1.21 2.17 14.49
C VAL A 125 -1.62 0.85 15.13
N GLU A 126 -1.33 0.63 16.42
CA GLU A 126 -1.70 -0.60 17.11
C GLU A 126 -3.23 -0.72 17.31
N ARG A 127 -3.92 0.38 17.59
CA ARG A 127 -5.39 0.42 17.62
C ARG A 127 -6.01 0.03 16.29
N PHE A 128 -5.49 0.59 15.20
CA PHE A 128 -5.94 0.25 13.85
C PHE A 128 -5.74 -1.23 13.52
N ARG A 129 -4.58 -1.79 13.85
CA ARG A 129 -4.27 -3.22 13.66
C ARG A 129 -5.21 -4.13 14.44
N LYS A 130 -5.47 -3.83 15.71
CA LYS A 130 -6.42 -4.58 16.56
C LYS A 130 -7.84 -4.55 15.98
N ASN A 131 -8.30 -3.38 15.56
CA ASN A 131 -9.62 -3.22 14.96
C ASN A 131 -9.74 -4.01 13.64
N ARG A 132 -8.73 -3.94 12.78
CA ARG A 132 -8.70 -4.70 11.52
C ARG A 132 -8.71 -6.22 11.76
N ALA A 133 -7.93 -6.70 12.71
CA ALA A 133 -7.91 -8.11 13.09
C ALA A 133 -9.27 -8.57 13.64
N TRP A 134 -9.91 -7.75 14.49
CA TRP A 134 -11.24 -8.04 15.05
C TRP A 134 -12.30 -8.09 13.93
N GLN A 135 -12.31 -7.12 13.03
CA GLN A 135 -13.23 -7.11 11.89
C GLN A 135 -13.04 -8.31 10.96
N ALA A 136 -11.79 -8.72 10.70
CA ALA A 136 -11.49 -9.90 9.91
C ALA A 136 -12.05 -11.17 10.56
N ARG A 137 -11.86 -11.36 11.87
CA ARG A 137 -12.43 -12.48 12.66
C ARG A 137 -13.95 -12.48 12.63
N LYS A 138 -14.58 -11.32 12.83
CA LYS A 138 -16.04 -11.18 12.77
C LYS A 138 -16.59 -11.53 11.38
N LYS A 139 -15.92 -11.09 10.32
CA LYS A 139 -16.30 -11.40 8.94
C LYS A 139 -16.18 -12.91 8.64
N GLN A 140 -15.12 -13.55 9.14
CA GLN A 140 -14.92 -14.98 9.00
C GLN A 140 -16.00 -15.76 9.75
N ALA A 141 -16.23 -15.46 11.04
CA ALA A 141 -17.28 -16.10 11.82
C ALA A 141 -18.67 -15.94 11.18
N ARG A 142 -18.96 -14.77 10.60
CA ARG A 142 -20.23 -14.54 9.90
C ARG A 142 -20.35 -15.38 8.61
N ARG A 143 -19.24 -15.63 7.91
CA ARG A 143 -19.23 -16.51 6.73
C ARG A 143 -19.46 -17.98 7.12
N GLU A 144 -18.88 -18.43 8.21
CA GLU A 144 -19.05 -19.79 8.75
C GLU A 144 -20.47 -20.06 9.23
N LEU A 145 -21.16 -19.04 9.74
CA LEU A 145 -22.55 -19.11 10.21
C LEU A 145 -23.61 -18.94 9.10
N THR A 146 -23.19 -18.62 7.86
CA THR A 146 -24.16 -18.45 6.76
C THR A 146 -24.63 -19.82 6.27
N PRO A 147 -25.94 -20.14 6.23
CA PRO A 147 -26.47 -21.46 5.90
C PRO A 147 -26.04 -22.01 4.54
N ALA A 148 -25.70 -21.14 3.58
CA ALA A 148 -25.19 -21.53 2.27
C ALA A 148 -23.84 -22.28 2.32
N ALA A 149 -23.05 -22.11 3.41
CA ALA A 149 -21.80 -22.84 3.60
C ALA A 149 -22.02 -24.22 4.23
N GLN A 150 -23.20 -24.49 4.77
CA GLN A 150 -23.57 -25.77 5.41
C GLN A 150 -24.28 -26.75 4.46
N LEU A 151 -24.71 -26.31 3.28
CA LEU A 151 -25.23 -27.20 2.24
C LEU A 151 -24.04 -27.90 1.57
N GLN A 152 -23.63 -29.01 2.19
CA GLN A 152 -22.62 -29.90 1.59
C GLN A 152 -23.15 -30.43 0.26
N PRO A 153 -22.31 -30.50 -0.80
CA PRO A 153 -22.71 -31.07 -2.10
C PRO A 153 -23.26 -32.52 -2.02
N ARG A 154 -22.92 -33.24 -0.95
CA ARG A 154 -23.36 -34.60 -0.67
C ARG A 154 -24.88 -34.80 -0.54
N GLU A 155 -25.63 -33.84 0.01
CA GLU A 155 -27.07 -33.98 0.15
C GLU A 155 -27.83 -33.86 -1.20
N ARG A 156 -27.26 -33.15 -2.16
CA ARG A 156 -27.85 -33.05 -3.50
C ARG A 156 -27.67 -34.34 -4.33
N GLU A 157 -26.52 -34.98 -4.23
CA GLU A 157 -26.26 -36.24 -4.92
C GLU A 157 -27.10 -37.40 -4.37
N LEU A 158 -27.22 -37.49 -3.04
CA LEU A 158 -28.05 -38.53 -2.38
C LEU A 158 -29.55 -38.39 -2.71
N ARG A 159 -30.08 -37.21 -2.95
CA ARG A 159 -31.46 -37.00 -3.39
C ARG A 159 -31.72 -37.52 -4.83
N TYR A 160 -30.75 -37.38 -5.72
CA TYR A 160 -30.89 -37.84 -7.10
C TYR A 160 -30.73 -39.38 -7.23
N GLU A 161 -29.89 -40.00 -6.43
CA GLU A 161 -29.74 -41.45 -6.38
C GLU A 161 -30.98 -42.13 -5.82
N ASN A 162 -31.57 -41.59 -4.73
CA ASN A 162 -32.81 -42.13 -4.16
C ASN A 162 -34.03 -42.01 -5.11
N LEU A 163 -34.04 -41.04 -6.02
CA LEU A 163 -35.11 -40.91 -7.02
C LEU A 163 -34.92 -41.87 -8.22
N ARG A 164 -33.71 -42.34 -8.50
CA ARG A 164 -33.43 -43.32 -9.53
C ARG A 164 -33.75 -44.75 -9.05
N SER A 165 -33.48 -45.07 -7.79
CA SER A 165 -33.79 -46.40 -7.23
C SER A 165 -35.29 -46.60 -6.91
N ALA A 166 -36.10 -45.58 -6.84
CA ALA A 166 -37.55 -45.69 -6.67
C ALA A 166 -38.34 -45.90 -7.98
N ARG A 167 -37.66 -45.98 -9.15
CA ARG A 167 -38.27 -46.21 -10.46
C ARG A 167 -37.82 -47.52 -11.13
N ALA A 168 -37.14 -48.41 -10.43
CA ALA A 168 -36.84 -49.79 -10.79
C ALA A 168 -37.72 -50.74 -9.94
#